data_0cb14a8f514f71c5b0991e654b6bcc63
#
_entry.id   0cb14a8f514f71c5b0991e654b6bcc63
#
_cell.length_a   1.000
_cell.length_b   1.000
_cell.length_c   1.000
_cell.angle_alpha   90.00
_cell.angle_beta   90.00
_cell.angle_gamma   90.00
#
_symmetry.space_group_name_H-M   'P 1'
#
loop_
_entity.id
_entity.type
_entity.pdbx_description
1 polymer ?
#
loop_
_entity_poly.entity_id
_entity_poly.type
_entity_poly.pdbx_seq_one_letter_code
_entity_poly.pdbx_strand_id
1 'polypeptide(L)'
;RSGYSFQQNNFSDYNFGLGDFPNNDIEFINSIESSQDFQNKALISGASSASPDEKIIAFFGRANFTFDDAIFVNASVRREGSTKLGKDNQWGVFPAFGVGVDINKYAGIASVDLLKLRVGYGVTGALPRLNGLSQEIRVIENGADGSVTTKLSRAANPDLKWEEKREEYQY
;
A
#
# COMPACT_ATOMS: atom_id res chain seq x y z
N ARG A 1 -24.09 4.67 -7.97
CA ARG A 1 -23.12 5.56 -7.31
C ARG A 1 -21.81 5.54 -8.08
N SER A 2 -21.14 6.70 -8.21
CA SER A 2 -19.79 6.81 -8.73
C SER A 2 -19.00 7.75 -7.84
N GLY A 3 -17.66 7.63 -7.86
CA GLY A 3 -16.81 8.47 -7.06
C GLY A 3 -15.35 8.42 -7.50
N TYR A 4 -14.58 9.29 -6.88
CA TYR A 4 -13.15 9.47 -7.04
C TYR A 4 -12.50 9.48 -5.68
N SER A 5 -11.31 8.93 -5.55
CA SER A 5 -10.48 9.05 -4.38
C SER A 5 -9.03 9.34 -4.76
N PHE A 6 -8.40 10.17 -3.94
CA PHE A 6 -6.99 10.51 -4.04
C PHE A 6 -6.35 10.35 -2.66
N GLN A 7 -5.20 9.71 -2.61
CA GLN A 7 -4.38 9.57 -1.42
C GLN A 7 -2.93 9.89 -1.76
N GLN A 8 -2.27 10.63 -0.90
CA GLN A 8 -0.84 10.87 -0.98
C GLN A 8 -0.20 10.61 0.37
N ASN A 9 0.84 9.79 0.37
CA ASN A 9 1.64 9.47 1.55
C ASN A 9 3.08 9.93 1.31
N ASN A 10 3.58 10.74 2.22
CA ASN A 10 4.96 11.21 2.24
C ASN A 10 5.65 10.57 3.45
N PHE A 11 6.83 10.05 3.26
CA PHE A 11 7.61 9.46 4.33
C PHE A 11 9.02 10.03 4.31
N SER A 12 9.47 10.52 5.47
CA SER A 12 10.84 10.95 5.69
C SER A 12 11.31 10.39 7.02
N ASP A 13 12.49 9.80 7.02
CA ASP A 13 13.14 9.28 8.21
C ASP A 13 14.50 9.94 8.40
N TYR A 14 14.76 10.34 9.62
CA TYR A 14 16.02 10.93 10.04
C TYR A 14 16.53 10.12 11.23
N ASN A 15 17.67 9.49 11.06
CA ASN A 15 18.35 8.74 12.12
C ASN A 15 19.70 9.37 12.36
N PHE A 16 20.02 9.62 13.61
CA PHE A 16 21.36 10.04 14.03
C PHE A 16 21.77 9.26 15.28
N GLY A 17 23.04 8.92 15.35
CA GLY A 17 23.64 8.27 16.50
C GLY A 17 24.70 9.20 17.10
N LEU A 18 24.64 9.34 18.40
CA LEU A 18 25.60 10.04 19.21
C LEU A 18 26.11 9.08 20.28
N GLY A 19 27.39 9.13 20.57
CA GLY A 19 28.04 8.32 21.60
C GLY A 19 28.75 9.19 22.62
N ASP A 20 29.55 8.52 23.44
CA ASP A 20 30.44 9.10 24.41
C ASP A 20 29.76 10.10 25.36
N PHE A 21 28.71 9.64 26.03
CA PHE A 21 28.06 10.39 27.09
C PHE A 21 28.79 10.22 28.39
N PRO A 22 28.87 11.25 29.25
CA PRO A 22 29.69 11.25 30.48
C PRO A 22 29.25 10.21 31.53
N ASN A 23 28.04 9.74 31.47
CA ASN A 23 27.48 8.68 32.32
C ASN A 23 26.30 7.95 31.65
N ASN A 24 25.83 6.87 32.29
CA ASN A 24 24.70 6.07 31.82
C ASN A 24 23.36 6.46 32.47
N ASP A 25 23.32 7.56 33.21
CA ASP A 25 22.12 7.99 33.93
C ASP A 25 21.15 8.77 33.05
N ILE A 26 21.50 8.98 31.79
CA ILE A 26 20.67 9.69 30.79
C ILE A 26 19.78 8.65 30.11
N GLU A 27 18.57 8.50 30.59
CA GLU A 27 17.58 7.58 30.01
C GLU A 27 16.93 8.12 28.72
N PHE A 28 16.97 9.44 28.51
CA PHE A 28 16.31 10.08 27.37
C PHE A 28 17.25 11.06 26.65
N ILE A 29 17.07 11.20 25.34
CA ILE A 29 17.84 12.12 24.48
C ILE A 29 17.35 13.59 24.69
N ASN A 30 17.34 14.05 25.92
CA ASN A 30 17.03 15.44 26.24
C ASN A 30 18.29 16.33 26.35
N SER A 31 19.46 15.75 26.19
CA SER A 31 20.75 16.41 26.41
C SER A 31 21.75 15.97 25.35
N ILE A 32 21.42 16.14 24.07
CA ILE A 32 22.31 15.85 22.94
C ILE A 32 23.65 16.58 23.09
N GLU A 33 23.62 17.80 23.61
CA GLU A 33 24.78 18.62 23.90
C GLU A 33 25.74 18.01 24.93
N SER A 34 25.30 17.01 25.72
CA SER A 34 26.15 16.32 26.69
C SER A 34 27.04 15.26 26.03
N SER A 35 26.75 14.87 24.80
CA SER A 35 27.63 13.94 24.06
C SER A 35 28.96 14.58 23.73
N GLN A 36 30.07 13.92 24.04
CA GLN A 36 31.41 14.39 23.68
C GLN A 36 31.62 14.32 22.16
N ASP A 37 31.02 13.35 21.48
CA ASP A 37 31.02 13.30 20.02
C ASP A 37 30.42 14.56 19.41
N PHE A 38 29.33 15.05 19.98
CA PHE A 38 28.70 16.31 19.56
C PHE A 38 29.58 17.53 19.84
N GLN A 39 30.12 17.63 21.06
CA GLN A 39 30.97 18.75 21.46
C GLN A 39 32.28 18.84 20.65
N ASN A 40 32.89 17.70 20.38
CA ASN A 40 34.15 17.62 19.63
C ASN A 40 33.96 17.68 18.11
N LYS A 41 32.70 17.80 17.63
CA LYS A 41 32.36 17.73 16.19
C LYS A 41 32.91 16.48 15.50
N ALA A 42 33.14 15.42 16.27
CA ALA A 42 33.68 14.18 15.79
C ALA A 42 32.54 13.20 15.57
N LEU A 43 32.53 12.56 14.41
CA LEU A 43 31.78 11.36 14.06
C LEU A 43 30.30 11.28 14.52
N ILE A 44 29.53 12.33 14.26
CA ILE A 44 28.07 12.17 14.29
C ILE A 44 27.69 11.24 13.12
N SER A 45 27.38 10.00 13.43
CA SER A 45 26.80 9.12 12.43
C SER A 45 25.34 9.48 12.22
N GLY A 46 25.01 9.88 11.04
CA GLY A 46 23.62 10.20 10.69
C GLY A 46 23.23 9.61 9.35
N ALA A 47 22.03 9.14 9.25
CA ALA A 47 21.42 8.73 8.00
C ALA A 47 20.07 9.40 7.86
N SER A 48 19.77 9.88 6.67
CA SER A 48 18.46 10.34 6.31
C SER A 48 17.94 9.52 5.13
N SER A 49 16.69 9.15 5.17
CA SER A 49 16.03 8.55 4.03
C SER A 49 14.72 9.26 3.77
N ALA A 50 14.45 9.53 2.51
CA ALA A 50 13.15 9.97 2.07
C ALA A 50 12.68 9.00 1.00
N SER A 51 11.48 8.48 1.14
CA SER A 51 10.88 7.71 0.07
C SER A 51 10.14 8.65 -0.88
N PRO A 52 10.07 8.31 -2.17
CA PRO A 52 9.23 9.04 -3.10
C PRO A 52 7.80 9.10 -2.62
N ASP A 53 7.11 10.20 -2.89
CA ASP A 53 5.70 10.35 -2.60
C ASP A 53 4.90 9.19 -3.21
N GLU A 54 4.17 8.50 -2.36
CA GLU A 54 3.20 7.54 -2.82
C GLU A 54 1.90 8.24 -3.12
N LYS A 55 1.44 8.13 -4.37
CA LYS A 55 0.15 8.67 -4.80
C LYS A 55 -0.73 7.53 -5.29
N ILE A 56 -1.96 7.50 -4.80
CA ILE A 56 -2.99 6.56 -5.24
C ILE A 56 -4.18 7.36 -5.72
N ILE A 57 -4.62 7.05 -6.92
CA ILE A 57 -5.79 7.66 -7.55
C ILE A 57 -6.75 6.55 -7.92
N ALA A 58 -8.03 6.68 -7.57
CA ALA A 58 -9.02 5.71 -7.97
C ALA A 58 -10.32 6.33 -8.41
N PHE A 59 -10.90 5.74 -9.44
CA PHE A 59 -12.25 5.98 -9.93
C PHE A 59 -13.07 4.73 -9.70
N PHE A 60 -14.29 4.88 -9.21
CA PHE A 60 -15.16 3.74 -9.00
C PHE A 60 -16.61 4.03 -9.41
N GLY A 61 -17.27 2.99 -9.83
CA GLY A 61 -18.69 2.97 -10.09
C GLY A 61 -19.35 1.74 -9.47
N ARG A 62 -20.55 1.91 -8.96
CA ARG A 62 -21.36 0.84 -8.39
C ARG A 62 -22.81 1.00 -8.76
N ALA A 63 -23.44 -0.09 -9.19
CA ALA A 63 -24.86 -0.20 -9.45
C ALA A 63 -25.46 -1.35 -8.65
N ASN A 64 -26.65 -1.12 -8.07
CA ASN A 64 -27.43 -2.14 -7.40
C ASN A 64 -28.84 -2.10 -8.00
N PHE A 65 -29.34 -3.27 -8.35
CA PHE A 65 -30.67 -3.45 -8.91
C PHE A 65 -31.40 -4.47 -8.05
N THR A 66 -32.67 -4.21 -7.81
CA THR A 66 -33.58 -5.13 -7.14
C THR A 66 -34.78 -5.33 -8.07
N PHE A 67 -35.11 -6.57 -8.37
CA PHE A 67 -36.23 -6.95 -9.18
C PHE A 67 -37.20 -7.75 -8.32
N ASP A 68 -38.47 -7.35 -8.35
CA ASP A 68 -39.58 -8.02 -7.65
C ASP A 68 -39.25 -8.34 -6.17
N ASP A 69 -38.48 -7.48 -5.49
CA ASP A 69 -38.02 -7.66 -4.11
C ASP A 69 -37.43 -9.05 -3.78
N ALA A 70 -37.07 -9.81 -4.80
CA ALA A 70 -36.56 -11.16 -4.68
C ALA A 70 -35.19 -11.36 -5.36
N ILE A 71 -34.93 -10.66 -6.44
CA ILE A 71 -33.67 -10.78 -7.18
C ILE A 71 -32.83 -9.51 -6.95
N PHE A 72 -31.65 -9.70 -6.45
CA PHE A 72 -30.70 -8.62 -6.12
C PHE A 72 -29.47 -8.77 -7.01
N VAL A 73 -29.15 -7.74 -7.77
CA VAL A 73 -27.96 -7.69 -8.62
C VAL A 73 -27.11 -6.52 -8.19
N ASN A 74 -25.84 -6.76 -7.94
CA ASN A 74 -24.87 -5.71 -7.70
C ASN A 74 -23.71 -5.84 -8.70
N ALA A 75 -23.24 -4.71 -9.19
CA ALA A 75 -22.07 -4.63 -10.04
C ALA A 75 -21.23 -3.44 -9.61
N SER A 76 -19.92 -3.61 -9.55
CA SER A 76 -19.02 -2.52 -9.29
C SER A 76 -17.74 -2.68 -10.10
N VAL A 77 -17.11 -1.55 -10.39
CA VAL A 77 -15.79 -1.49 -10.99
C VAL A 77 -14.99 -0.41 -10.31
N ARG A 78 -13.73 -0.72 -9.98
CA ARG A 78 -12.74 0.24 -9.49
C ARG A 78 -11.54 0.22 -10.41
N ARG A 79 -11.16 1.39 -10.92
CA ARG A 79 -9.90 1.60 -11.63
C ARG A 79 -8.98 2.40 -10.72
N GLU A 80 -7.83 1.84 -10.39
CA GLU A 80 -6.90 2.43 -9.44
C GLU A 80 -5.50 2.49 -10.01
N GLY A 81 -4.82 3.62 -9.79
CA GLY A 81 -3.44 3.84 -10.18
C GLY A 81 -2.57 4.18 -8.98
N SER A 82 -1.33 3.65 -8.96
CA SER A 82 -0.37 3.92 -7.91
C SER A 82 1.02 4.20 -8.46
N THR A 83 1.71 5.19 -7.89
CA THR A 83 3.09 5.52 -8.20
C THR A 83 4.12 4.51 -7.66
N LYS A 84 3.70 3.57 -6.81
CA LYS A 84 4.57 2.48 -6.33
C LYS A 84 5.00 1.50 -7.43
N LEU A 85 4.20 1.40 -8.47
CA LEU A 85 4.34 0.41 -9.52
C LEU A 85 5.20 0.91 -10.68
N GLY A 86 5.58 0.00 -11.55
CA GLY A 86 6.30 0.33 -12.77
C GLY A 86 5.50 1.29 -13.64
N LYS A 87 6.18 2.19 -14.34
CA LYS A 87 5.56 3.32 -15.07
C LYS A 87 4.44 2.90 -16.03
N ASP A 88 4.61 1.74 -16.66
CA ASP A 88 3.64 1.21 -17.63
C ASP A 88 2.57 0.31 -16.99
N ASN A 89 2.72 -0.03 -15.69
CA ASN A 89 1.87 -0.95 -14.94
C ASN A 89 1.16 -0.30 -13.75
N GLN A 90 1.09 1.02 -13.71
CA GLN A 90 0.54 1.76 -12.57
C GLN A 90 -0.95 1.53 -12.35
N TRP A 91 -1.71 1.22 -13.41
CA TRP A 91 -3.15 1.12 -13.37
C TRP A 91 -3.64 -0.32 -13.30
N GLY A 92 -4.56 -0.58 -12.35
CA GLY A 92 -5.33 -1.82 -12.25
C GLY A 92 -6.84 -1.57 -12.39
N VAL A 93 -7.57 -2.60 -12.80
CA VAL A 93 -9.04 -2.57 -12.90
C VAL A 93 -9.58 -3.76 -12.10
N PHE A 94 -10.44 -3.48 -11.16
CA PHE A 94 -10.97 -4.42 -10.19
C PHE A 94 -12.49 -4.47 -10.29
N PRO A 95 -13.03 -5.36 -11.13
CA PRO A 95 -14.47 -5.60 -11.23
C PRO A 95 -14.97 -6.50 -10.11
N ALA A 96 -16.21 -6.29 -9.70
CA ALA A 96 -16.94 -7.22 -8.85
C ALA A 96 -18.41 -7.26 -9.26
N PHE A 97 -18.98 -8.45 -9.17
CA PHE A 97 -20.35 -8.72 -9.54
C PHE A 97 -20.98 -9.71 -8.57
N GLY A 98 -22.25 -9.53 -8.24
CA GLY A 98 -22.97 -10.45 -7.37
C GLY A 98 -24.45 -10.51 -7.71
N VAL A 99 -25.01 -11.69 -7.57
CA VAL A 99 -26.43 -11.96 -7.72
C VAL A 99 -26.92 -12.69 -6.48
N GLY A 100 -28.06 -12.27 -5.96
CA GLY A 100 -28.79 -12.94 -4.90
C GLY A 100 -30.24 -13.17 -5.29
N VAL A 101 -30.78 -14.31 -4.94
CA VAL A 101 -32.18 -14.66 -5.21
C VAL A 101 -32.84 -15.16 -3.93
N ASP A 102 -33.99 -14.59 -3.59
CA ASP A 102 -34.85 -15.12 -2.53
C ASP A 102 -35.74 -16.23 -3.15
N ILE A 103 -35.31 -17.45 -2.96
CA ILE A 103 -35.99 -18.63 -3.52
C ILE A 103 -37.33 -18.83 -2.87
N ASN A 104 -37.49 -18.49 -1.57
CA ASN A 104 -38.73 -18.74 -0.86
C ASN A 104 -39.91 -17.89 -1.40
N LYS A 105 -39.60 -16.71 -1.91
CA LYS A 105 -40.60 -15.86 -2.56
C LYS A 105 -41.29 -16.55 -3.76
N TYR A 106 -40.57 -17.40 -4.49
CA TYR A 106 -41.04 -18.12 -5.64
C TYR A 106 -41.50 -19.55 -5.30
N ALA A 107 -40.84 -20.20 -4.33
CA ALA A 107 -41.13 -21.58 -3.96
C ALA A 107 -42.29 -21.73 -2.96
N GLY A 108 -42.62 -20.67 -2.18
CA GLY A 108 -43.73 -20.64 -1.25
C GLY A 108 -43.67 -21.69 -0.16
N ILE A 109 -42.44 -22.01 0.35
CA ILE A 109 -42.25 -23.05 1.37
C ILE A 109 -42.70 -22.51 2.74
N ALA A 110 -43.87 -22.97 3.19
CA ALA A 110 -44.53 -22.44 4.39
C ALA A 110 -43.74 -22.62 5.72
N SER A 111 -42.77 -23.54 5.75
CA SER A 111 -41.95 -23.81 6.92
C SER A 111 -40.65 -23.02 6.96
N VAL A 112 -40.38 -22.17 5.96
CA VAL A 112 -39.14 -21.40 5.82
C VAL A 112 -39.48 -19.95 5.56
N ASP A 113 -39.08 -19.06 6.47
CA ASP A 113 -39.34 -17.62 6.33
C ASP A 113 -38.46 -16.96 5.24
N LEU A 114 -37.23 -17.45 5.08
CA LEU A 114 -36.28 -16.88 4.15
C LEU A 114 -35.31 -17.94 3.61
N LEU A 115 -35.26 -18.10 2.27
CA LEU A 115 -34.28 -18.94 1.60
C LEU A 115 -33.60 -18.12 0.50
N LYS A 116 -32.38 -17.66 0.79
CA LYS A 116 -31.59 -16.85 -0.17
C LYS A 116 -30.37 -17.61 -0.67
N LEU A 117 -30.23 -17.65 -1.98
CA LEU A 117 -29.00 -18.08 -2.66
C LEU A 117 -28.25 -16.83 -3.15
N ARG A 118 -26.93 -16.82 -2.95
CA ARG A 118 -26.08 -15.72 -3.43
C ARG A 118 -24.83 -16.29 -4.11
N VAL A 119 -24.46 -15.67 -5.22
CA VAL A 119 -23.23 -15.94 -5.94
C VAL A 119 -22.53 -14.61 -6.21
N GLY A 120 -21.22 -14.56 -6.01
CA GLY A 120 -20.46 -13.35 -6.24
C GLY A 120 -19.07 -13.67 -6.78
N TYR A 121 -18.61 -12.78 -7.65
CA TYR A 121 -17.26 -12.80 -8.19
C TYR A 121 -16.61 -11.43 -7.96
N GLY A 122 -15.35 -11.41 -7.60
CA GLY A 122 -14.61 -10.16 -7.43
C GLY A 122 -13.11 -10.33 -7.69
N VAL A 123 -12.53 -9.29 -8.22
CA VAL A 123 -11.08 -9.14 -8.36
C VAL A 123 -10.63 -8.05 -7.40
N THR A 124 -9.66 -8.36 -6.56
CA THR A 124 -9.03 -7.41 -5.65
C THR A 124 -7.57 -7.22 -6.01
N GLY A 125 -7.09 -5.98 -5.90
CA GLY A 125 -5.70 -5.62 -6.10
C GLY A 125 -4.99 -5.35 -4.79
N ALA A 126 -3.72 -5.77 -4.70
CA ALA A 126 -2.85 -5.41 -3.61
C ALA A 126 -1.60 -4.69 -4.12
N LEU A 127 -1.15 -3.69 -3.36
CA LEU A 127 0.10 -3.00 -3.59
C LEU A 127 1.22 -3.61 -2.75
N PRO A 128 2.47 -3.61 -3.25
CA PRO A 128 3.61 -4.02 -2.45
C PRO A 128 3.76 -3.12 -1.22
N ARG A 129 4.14 -3.74 -0.09
CA ARG A 129 4.29 -3.01 1.19
C ARG A 129 5.39 -1.97 1.13
N LEU A 130 6.50 -2.30 0.49
CA LEU A 130 7.66 -1.43 0.40
C LEU A 130 7.50 -0.39 -0.72
N ASN A 131 7.97 0.82 -0.44
CA ASN A 131 8.04 1.89 -1.42
C ASN A 131 9.30 1.77 -2.28
N GLY A 132 9.26 2.36 -3.47
CA GLY A 132 10.40 2.47 -4.36
C GLY A 132 10.91 1.14 -4.95
N LEU A 133 10.13 0.05 -4.90
CA LEU A 133 10.54 -1.24 -5.48
C LEU A 133 10.68 -1.19 -7.01
N SER A 134 9.99 -0.28 -7.66
CA SER A 134 10.12 -0.04 -9.10
C SER A 134 11.37 0.77 -9.48
N GLN A 135 12.06 1.36 -8.49
CA GLN A 135 13.18 2.26 -8.70
C GLN A 135 14.54 1.61 -8.43
N GLU A 136 15.56 2.10 -9.10
CA GLU A 136 16.95 1.77 -8.83
C GLU A 136 17.40 2.45 -7.53
N ILE A 137 18.12 1.70 -6.68
CA ILE A 137 18.78 2.25 -5.50
C ILE A 137 20.28 2.10 -5.67
N ARG A 138 20.99 3.21 -5.53
CA ARG A 138 22.45 3.27 -5.46
C ARG A 138 22.89 3.72 -4.09
N VAL A 139 23.94 3.11 -3.58
CA VAL A 139 24.59 3.50 -2.34
C VAL A 139 25.96 4.11 -2.65
N ILE A 140 26.36 5.04 -1.83
CA ILE A 140 27.69 5.65 -1.90
C ILE A 140 28.62 4.84 -1.02
N GLU A 141 29.72 4.37 -1.59
CA GLU A 141 30.80 3.72 -0.85
C GLU A 141 32.03 4.65 -0.82
N ASN A 142 32.54 4.90 0.37
CA ASN A 142 33.76 5.66 0.56
C ASN A 142 34.95 4.70 0.64
N GLY A 143 35.90 4.83 -0.24
CA GLY A 143 37.13 4.08 -0.21
C GLY A 143 38.09 4.59 0.92
N ALA A 144 38.95 3.71 1.41
CA ALA A 144 39.94 4.06 2.43
C ALA A 144 40.97 5.11 1.92
N ASP A 145 41.05 5.31 0.63
CA ASP A 145 41.90 6.31 -0.03
C ASP A 145 41.18 7.67 -0.23
N GLY A 146 39.97 7.83 0.32
CA GLY A 146 39.11 9.00 0.16
C GLY A 146 38.35 9.03 -1.15
N SER A 147 38.42 7.99 -1.97
CA SER A 147 37.58 7.86 -3.17
C SER A 147 36.11 7.66 -2.83
N VAL A 148 35.23 8.23 -3.65
CA VAL A 148 33.77 8.07 -3.51
C VAL A 148 33.26 7.32 -4.75
N THR A 149 32.72 6.14 -4.51
CA THR A 149 32.16 5.30 -5.59
C THR A 149 30.66 5.09 -5.37
N THR A 150 29.94 4.89 -6.45
CA THR A 150 28.50 4.60 -6.40
C THR A 150 28.28 3.17 -6.83
N LYS A 151 27.71 2.37 -5.94
CA LYS A 151 27.40 0.96 -6.20
C LYS A 151 25.90 0.75 -6.32
N LEU A 152 25.50 -0.06 -7.29
CA LEU A 152 24.10 -0.48 -7.43
C LEU A 152 23.76 -1.40 -6.26
N SER A 153 22.81 -0.96 -5.42
CA SER A 153 22.28 -1.75 -4.29
C SER A 153 21.06 -2.56 -4.72
N ARG A 154 20.22 -1.98 -5.54
CA ARG A 154 19.05 -2.64 -6.08
C ARG A 154 18.75 -2.15 -7.49
N ALA A 155 18.55 -3.08 -8.42
CA ALA A 155 18.11 -2.76 -9.77
C ALA A 155 16.64 -2.31 -9.78
N ALA A 156 16.31 -1.44 -10.75
CA ALA A 156 14.94 -1.07 -10.99
C ALA A 156 14.10 -2.27 -11.43
N ASN A 157 12.84 -2.32 -11.01
CA ASN A 157 11.87 -3.27 -11.53
C ASN A 157 10.74 -2.50 -12.24
N PRO A 158 10.90 -2.18 -13.53
CA PRO A 158 9.89 -1.45 -14.30
C PRO A 158 8.61 -2.27 -14.53
N ASP A 159 8.70 -3.60 -14.45
CA ASP A 159 7.58 -4.53 -14.67
C ASP A 159 6.74 -4.76 -13.42
N LEU A 160 7.05 -4.09 -12.32
CA LEU A 160 6.29 -4.19 -11.07
C LEU A 160 4.84 -3.76 -11.31
N LYS A 161 3.92 -4.65 -11.04
CA LYS A 161 2.48 -4.48 -11.29
C LYS A 161 1.65 -4.86 -10.08
N TRP A 162 0.34 -4.61 -10.14
CA TRP A 162 -0.63 -5.03 -9.14
C TRP A 162 -0.59 -6.53 -8.92
N GLU A 163 -0.66 -6.95 -7.66
CA GLU A 163 -0.99 -8.32 -7.30
C GLU A 163 -2.50 -8.48 -7.34
N GLU A 164 -3.00 -9.40 -8.13
CA GLU A 164 -4.42 -9.64 -8.28
C GLU A 164 -4.82 -10.93 -7.57
N LYS A 165 -5.83 -10.84 -6.72
CA LYS A 165 -6.52 -11.98 -6.13
C LYS A 165 -7.93 -12.03 -6.70
N ARG A 166 -8.31 -13.20 -7.23
CA ARG A 166 -9.66 -13.49 -7.74
C ARG A 166 -10.35 -14.39 -6.74
N GLU A 167 -11.52 -14.01 -6.30
CA GLU A 167 -12.31 -14.78 -5.35
C GLU A 167 -13.70 -15.01 -5.92
N GLU A 168 -14.15 -16.25 -5.86
CA GLU A 168 -15.51 -16.68 -6.18
C GLU A 168 -16.12 -17.29 -4.93
N TYR A 169 -17.24 -16.75 -4.48
CA TYR A 169 -17.96 -17.24 -3.31
C TYR A 169 -19.30 -17.82 -3.74
N GLN A 170 -19.53 -19.07 -3.36
CA GLN A 170 -20.82 -19.76 -3.45
C GLN A 170 -21.32 -20.03 -2.03
N TYR A 171 -22.50 -19.56 -1.68
CA TYR A 171 -23.19 -19.87 -0.42
C TYR A 171 -24.65 -20.23 -0.73
#